data_a733b024fbda5adbefd5930f9628cd3d
#
_entry.id   a733b024fbda5adbefd5930f9628cd3d
#
_cell.length_a   1.000
_cell.length_b   1.000
_cell.length_c   1.000
_cell.angle_alpha   90.00
_cell.angle_beta   90.00
_cell.angle_gamma   90.00
#
_symmetry.space_group_name_H-M   'P 1'
#
loop_
_entity.id
_entity.type
_entity.pdbx_description
1 polymer ?
#
loop_
_entity_poly.entity_id
_entity_poly.type
_entity_poly.pdbx_seq_one_letter_code
_entity_poly.pdbx_strand_id
1 'polypeptide(L)'
;PLFGDLEDFDSLIKKAHKLNLKVIIDQVLSHSSDQMPFFQDSRSSKTSDKANWYVWADPKADGSPPNNWLSMFGGSAWEWEPMRDQYYFHNFLISQPDFNLHNKHVQDWLLDSSKFWLDKGVDGFRLDTVNYYFHDQKLRDNPSSPRFYKRPPTNLYYMQNQIYAINQPENILFVERLRSLLDEYEDRTSVGEIGDIHRPLEIMADYTKGKKRLHMAYSFELLNEKFSPTHIKDTVEKFYKSSDDSWPCWSFSNHDITRHVSRWKSNQISREYFAKLTCALLLSLEGSI
;
A
#
# COMPACT_ATOMS: atom_id res chain seq x y z
N PRO A 1 16.58 0.76 -20.95
CA PRO A 1 15.33 0.90 -20.17
C PRO A 1 14.14 1.19 -21.08
N LEU A 2 12.96 0.70 -20.73
CA LEU A 2 11.78 0.81 -21.59
C LEU A 2 11.23 2.25 -21.67
N PHE A 3 11.39 3.01 -20.59
CA PHE A 3 10.78 4.35 -20.43
C PHE A 3 11.79 5.50 -20.44
N GLY A 4 13.06 5.22 -20.70
CA GLY A 4 14.11 6.23 -20.68
C GLY A 4 15.09 6.10 -19.52
N ASP A 5 15.82 7.16 -19.27
CA ASP A 5 16.83 7.27 -18.20
C ASP A 5 16.54 8.45 -17.25
N LEU A 6 17.49 8.78 -16.39
CA LEU A 6 17.33 9.89 -15.44
C LEU A 6 17.31 11.27 -16.11
N GLU A 7 17.92 11.43 -17.28
CA GLU A 7 17.90 12.70 -18.04
C GLU A 7 16.51 12.91 -18.67
N ASP A 8 15.88 11.83 -19.15
CA ASP A 8 14.49 11.83 -19.63
C ASP A 8 13.54 12.21 -18.51
N PHE A 9 13.76 11.64 -17.30
CA PHE A 9 12.98 11.97 -16.10
C PHE A 9 13.14 13.44 -15.71
N ASP A 10 14.37 13.97 -15.66
CA ASP A 10 14.62 15.39 -15.36
C ASP A 10 13.94 16.30 -16.40
N SER A 11 13.91 15.87 -17.65
CA SER A 11 13.20 16.59 -18.71
C SER A 11 11.69 16.59 -18.52
N LEU A 12 11.12 15.45 -18.06
CA LEU A 12 9.71 15.33 -17.73
C LEU A 12 9.33 16.30 -16.60
N ILE A 13 10.07 16.29 -15.48
CA ILE A 13 9.83 17.17 -14.31
C ILE A 13 9.88 18.64 -14.73
N LYS A 14 10.92 19.05 -15.45
CA LYS A 14 11.06 20.44 -15.95
C LYS A 14 9.89 20.85 -16.84
N LYS A 15 9.43 19.99 -17.73
CA LYS A 15 8.26 20.25 -18.60
C LYS A 15 6.96 20.38 -17.77
N ALA A 16 6.73 19.47 -16.85
CA ALA A 16 5.55 19.49 -15.98
C ALA A 16 5.48 20.79 -15.18
N HIS A 17 6.57 21.16 -14.51
CA HIS A 17 6.65 22.38 -13.72
C HIS A 17 6.47 23.66 -14.56
N LYS A 18 7.02 23.69 -15.78
CA LYS A 18 6.79 24.80 -16.74
C LYS A 18 5.31 24.98 -17.09
N LEU A 19 4.53 23.92 -17.01
CA LEU A 19 3.08 23.93 -17.25
C LEU A 19 2.27 24.07 -15.95
N ASN A 20 2.90 24.38 -14.82
CA ASN A 20 2.31 24.43 -13.48
C ASN A 20 1.66 23.08 -13.07
N LEU A 21 2.19 21.96 -13.55
CA LEU A 21 1.78 20.62 -13.14
C LEU A 21 2.74 20.11 -12.08
N LYS A 22 2.19 19.58 -10.98
CA LYS A 22 2.93 18.87 -9.96
C LYS A 22 3.03 17.39 -10.35
N VAL A 23 4.15 16.76 -10.00
CA VAL A 23 4.41 15.34 -10.31
C VAL A 23 4.62 14.58 -9.02
N ILE A 24 3.74 13.62 -8.75
CA ILE A 24 3.95 12.62 -7.72
C ILE A 24 4.31 11.28 -8.38
N ILE A 25 5.17 10.51 -7.73
CA ILE A 25 5.55 9.17 -8.21
C ILE A 25 5.13 8.10 -7.21
N ASP A 26 4.97 6.90 -7.72
CA ASP A 26 4.69 5.73 -6.89
C ASP A 26 5.94 5.27 -6.15
N GLN A 27 5.83 5.03 -4.84
CA GLN A 27 6.88 4.49 -4.01
C GLN A 27 6.44 3.17 -3.41
N VAL A 28 7.09 2.09 -3.83
CA VAL A 28 6.89 0.75 -3.31
C VAL A 28 7.92 0.50 -2.22
N LEU A 29 7.55 0.72 -0.97
CA LEU A 29 8.46 0.62 0.19
C LEU A 29 8.26 -0.68 0.98
N SER A 30 7.25 -1.49 0.65
CA SER A 30 6.93 -2.75 1.34
C SER A 30 7.82 -3.92 0.90
N HIS A 31 8.17 -3.99 -0.39
CA HIS A 31 8.85 -5.14 -1.01
C HIS A 31 9.74 -4.72 -2.18
N SER A 32 10.50 -5.65 -2.69
CA SER A 32 11.26 -5.48 -3.93
C SER A 32 11.01 -6.65 -4.89
N SER A 33 11.57 -6.55 -6.10
CA SER A 33 11.72 -7.73 -6.95
C SER A 33 12.68 -8.75 -6.29
N ASP A 34 12.42 -10.04 -6.49
CA ASP A 34 13.34 -11.11 -6.14
C ASP A 34 14.68 -11.04 -6.94
N GLN A 35 14.70 -10.29 -8.05
CA GLN A 35 15.90 -10.03 -8.86
C GLN A 35 16.74 -8.87 -8.29
N MET A 36 16.29 -8.19 -7.26
CA MET A 36 17.05 -7.11 -6.65
C MET A 36 18.36 -7.64 -6.03
N PRO A 37 19.50 -7.00 -6.30
CA PRO A 37 20.80 -7.45 -5.75
C PRO A 37 20.78 -7.65 -4.25
N PHE A 38 20.04 -6.84 -3.50
CA PHE A 38 19.94 -6.95 -2.04
C PHE A 38 19.18 -8.21 -1.61
N PHE A 39 18.16 -8.63 -2.35
CA PHE A 39 17.49 -9.89 -2.09
C PHE A 39 18.37 -11.08 -2.45
N GLN A 40 19.07 -11.01 -3.59
CA GLN A 40 20.01 -12.05 -4.00
C GLN A 40 21.14 -12.24 -2.99
N ASP A 41 21.67 -11.15 -2.41
CA ASP A 41 22.63 -11.22 -1.32
C ASP A 41 21.98 -11.82 -0.05
N SER A 42 20.82 -11.31 0.35
CA SER A 42 20.09 -11.77 1.53
C SER A 42 19.76 -13.26 1.49
N ARG A 43 19.33 -13.78 0.34
CA ARG A 43 18.97 -15.21 0.17
C ARG A 43 20.19 -16.13 0.13
N SER A 44 21.37 -15.61 -0.18
CA SER A 44 22.59 -16.42 -0.33
C SER A 44 23.08 -17.02 0.98
N SER A 45 22.86 -16.35 2.12
CA SER A 45 23.36 -16.79 3.44
C SER A 45 22.66 -16.08 4.59
N LYS A 46 22.54 -16.78 5.73
CA LYS A 46 22.10 -16.20 7.02
C LYS A 46 23.09 -15.15 7.58
N THR A 47 24.28 -15.07 7.03
CA THR A 47 25.38 -14.19 7.51
C THR A 47 25.86 -13.19 6.46
N SER A 48 25.14 -13.03 5.32
CA SER A 48 25.45 -12.01 4.33
C SER A 48 25.20 -10.60 4.86
N ASP A 49 25.79 -9.59 4.23
CA ASP A 49 25.65 -8.18 4.64
C ASP A 49 24.19 -7.72 4.64
N LYS A 50 23.37 -8.30 3.75
CA LYS A 50 21.95 -8.00 3.63
C LYS A 50 21.04 -9.07 4.27
N ALA A 51 21.61 -10.02 5.06
CA ALA A 51 20.87 -11.14 5.62
C ALA A 51 19.54 -10.76 6.30
N ASN A 52 19.48 -9.62 6.99
CA ASN A 52 18.32 -9.13 7.72
C ASN A 52 17.56 -7.99 7.02
N TRP A 53 17.76 -7.83 5.70
CA TRP A 53 17.07 -6.79 4.93
C TRP A 53 15.68 -7.18 4.50
N TYR A 54 15.43 -8.49 4.45
CA TYR A 54 14.12 -9.08 4.14
C TYR A 54 13.62 -9.88 5.34
N VAL A 55 12.35 -10.21 5.32
CA VAL A 55 11.72 -10.96 6.41
C VAL A 55 11.96 -12.45 6.21
N TRP A 56 12.72 -13.05 7.10
CA TRP A 56 13.05 -14.48 7.11
C TRP A 56 12.60 -15.14 8.40
N ALA A 57 12.22 -16.41 8.31
CA ALA A 57 11.90 -17.23 9.47
C ALA A 57 12.34 -18.68 9.28
N ASP A 58 12.75 -19.30 10.38
CA ASP A 58 13.03 -20.74 10.39
C ASP A 58 11.70 -21.54 10.25
N PRO A 59 11.74 -22.73 9.64
CA PRO A 59 10.60 -23.63 9.60
C PRO A 59 10.22 -24.11 11.03
N LYS A 60 8.95 -24.52 11.18
CA LYS A 60 8.54 -25.29 12.36
C LYS A 60 9.26 -26.65 12.39
N ALA A 61 9.14 -27.37 13.51
CA ALA A 61 9.79 -28.69 13.69
C ALA A 61 9.34 -29.75 12.67
N ASP A 62 8.16 -29.58 12.07
CA ASP A 62 7.63 -30.44 11.01
C ASP A 62 7.98 -29.95 9.59
N GLY A 63 8.81 -28.93 9.47
CA GLY A 63 9.19 -28.31 8.20
C GLY A 63 8.18 -27.32 7.62
N SER A 64 7.02 -27.11 8.24
CA SER A 64 6.01 -26.18 7.77
C SER A 64 6.40 -24.71 7.99
N PRO A 65 5.74 -23.75 7.28
CA PRO A 65 5.95 -22.32 7.49
C PRO A 65 5.76 -21.86 8.94
N PRO A 66 6.37 -20.75 9.36
CA PRO A 66 6.35 -20.29 10.75
C PRO A 66 4.95 -19.99 11.29
N ASN A 67 4.02 -19.60 10.42
CA ASN A 67 2.64 -19.31 10.77
C ASN A 67 1.68 -19.52 9.58
N ASN A 68 0.41 -19.14 9.79
CA ASN A 68 -0.67 -19.37 8.82
C ASN A 68 -0.91 -18.20 7.86
N TRP A 69 -0.02 -17.23 7.75
CA TRP A 69 -0.27 -16.03 6.92
C TRP A 69 -0.42 -16.39 5.45
N LEU A 70 -1.35 -15.70 4.80
CA LEU A 70 -1.70 -15.92 3.40
C LEU A 70 -1.33 -14.71 2.56
N SER A 71 -0.85 -14.97 1.35
CA SER A 71 -0.60 -13.94 0.34
C SER A 71 -1.91 -13.35 -0.18
N MET A 72 -1.89 -12.04 -0.45
CA MET A 72 -3.02 -11.33 -1.07
C MET A 72 -3.44 -11.95 -2.41
N PHE A 73 -2.49 -12.52 -3.15
CA PHE A 73 -2.76 -13.19 -4.44
C PHE A 73 -3.00 -14.70 -4.33
N GLY A 74 -3.10 -15.21 -3.11
CA GLY A 74 -3.44 -16.61 -2.80
C GLY A 74 -2.23 -17.47 -2.45
N GLY A 75 -2.50 -18.54 -1.71
CA GLY A 75 -1.46 -19.42 -1.17
C GLY A 75 -0.83 -18.89 0.11
N SER A 76 0.23 -19.57 0.57
CA SER A 76 1.03 -19.14 1.72
C SER A 76 1.70 -17.80 1.43
N ALA A 77 1.87 -16.97 2.45
CA ALA A 77 2.72 -15.78 2.39
C ALA A 77 4.21 -16.08 2.65
N TRP A 78 4.56 -17.36 2.74
CA TRP A 78 5.90 -17.84 3.02
C TRP A 78 6.37 -18.78 1.90
N GLU A 79 7.54 -18.49 1.33
CA GLU A 79 8.20 -19.32 0.33
C GLU A 79 9.52 -19.86 0.85
N TRP A 80 9.78 -21.15 0.61
CA TRP A 80 11.00 -21.83 1.08
C TRP A 80 12.20 -21.50 0.22
N GLU A 81 13.29 -21.07 0.85
CA GLU A 81 14.58 -20.84 0.20
C GLU A 81 15.59 -21.91 0.63
N PRO A 82 15.90 -22.89 -0.24
CA PRO A 82 16.75 -24.03 0.13
C PRO A 82 18.22 -23.66 0.36
N MET A 83 18.73 -22.59 -0.24
CA MET A 83 20.10 -22.12 -0.03
C MET A 83 20.31 -21.56 1.38
N ARG A 84 19.23 -21.07 1.98
CA ARG A 84 19.24 -20.42 3.27
C ARG A 84 18.62 -21.27 4.38
N ASP A 85 17.94 -22.35 4.05
CA ASP A 85 17.15 -23.16 5.00
C ASP A 85 16.18 -22.32 5.84
N GLN A 86 15.51 -21.36 5.18
CA GLN A 86 14.50 -20.50 5.79
C GLN A 86 13.37 -20.21 4.82
N TYR A 87 12.23 -19.78 5.37
CA TYR A 87 11.15 -19.16 4.61
C TYR A 87 11.36 -17.65 4.54
N TYR A 88 11.11 -17.04 3.36
CA TYR A 88 10.94 -15.59 3.27
C TYR A 88 9.48 -15.22 3.16
N PHE A 89 9.14 -14.04 3.68
CA PHE A 89 7.80 -13.48 3.66
C PHE A 89 7.54 -12.68 2.40
N HIS A 90 6.31 -12.83 1.85
CA HIS A 90 5.79 -12.03 0.74
C HIS A 90 4.29 -11.79 0.91
N ASN A 91 3.88 -10.56 1.10
CA ASN A 91 2.46 -10.22 1.16
C ASN A 91 1.75 -10.42 -0.19
N PHE A 92 2.49 -10.30 -1.28
CA PHE A 92 2.00 -10.34 -2.67
C PHE A 92 2.54 -11.56 -3.42
N LEU A 93 3.21 -11.37 -4.56
CA LEU A 93 3.76 -12.47 -5.34
C LEU A 93 5.01 -13.07 -4.66
N ILE A 94 5.28 -14.33 -4.92
CA ILE A 94 6.54 -15.01 -4.53
C ILE A 94 7.77 -14.22 -5.00
N SER A 95 7.69 -13.59 -6.18
CA SER A 95 8.75 -12.73 -6.72
C SER A 95 8.82 -11.33 -6.10
N GLN A 96 8.04 -11.05 -5.05
CA GLN A 96 7.97 -9.77 -4.36
C GLN A 96 8.25 -9.94 -2.86
N PRO A 97 9.50 -10.30 -2.47
CA PRO A 97 9.87 -10.48 -1.07
C PRO A 97 9.76 -9.17 -0.28
N ASP A 98 9.16 -9.24 0.91
CA ASP A 98 8.95 -8.08 1.78
C ASP A 98 10.25 -7.66 2.47
N PHE A 99 10.50 -6.34 2.47
CA PHE A 99 11.57 -5.74 3.25
C PHE A 99 11.32 -5.90 4.76
N ASN A 100 12.37 -6.09 5.52
CA ASN A 100 12.31 -6.09 6.97
C ASN A 100 12.40 -4.65 7.52
N LEU A 101 11.28 -3.93 7.60
CA LEU A 101 11.26 -2.58 8.14
C LEU A 101 11.48 -2.51 9.67
N HIS A 102 11.51 -3.63 10.40
CA HIS A 102 12.01 -3.63 11.77
C HIS A 102 13.54 -3.39 11.83
N ASN A 103 14.24 -3.58 10.72
CA ASN A 103 15.64 -3.19 10.57
C ASN A 103 15.75 -1.70 10.23
N LYS A 104 16.32 -0.92 11.14
CA LYS A 104 16.48 0.53 10.96
C LYS A 104 17.32 0.90 9.72
N HIS A 105 18.32 0.10 9.36
CA HIS A 105 19.11 0.35 8.15
C HIS A 105 18.27 0.24 6.86
N VAL A 106 17.29 -0.66 6.85
CA VAL A 106 16.33 -0.76 5.74
C VAL A 106 15.46 0.49 5.68
N GLN A 107 14.91 0.94 6.82
CA GLN A 107 14.13 2.17 6.87
C GLN A 107 14.95 3.38 6.37
N ASP A 108 16.21 3.51 6.84
CA ASP A 108 17.08 4.63 6.46
C ASP A 108 17.35 4.61 4.94
N TRP A 109 17.66 3.45 4.38
CA TRP A 109 17.90 3.29 2.94
C TRP A 109 16.62 3.62 2.11
N LEU A 110 15.44 3.22 2.55
CA LEU A 110 14.17 3.54 1.89
C LEU A 110 13.89 5.06 1.91
N LEU A 111 14.19 5.72 3.04
CA LEU A 111 14.07 7.17 3.15
C LEU A 111 15.11 7.89 2.26
N ASP A 112 16.35 7.41 2.19
CA ASP A 112 17.38 7.95 1.30
C ASP A 112 16.98 7.79 -0.17
N SER A 113 16.38 6.66 -0.53
CA SER A 113 15.80 6.46 -1.86
C SER A 113 14.68 7.45 -2.16
N SER A 114 13.80 7.71 -1.19
CA SER A 114 12.74 8.72 -1.33
C SER A 114 13.33 10.13 -1.44
N LYS A 115 14.36 10.45 -0.63
CA LYS A 115 15.08 11.72 -0.69
C LYS A 115 15.70 11.97 -2.07
N PHE A 116 16.30 10.95 -2.68
CA PHE A 116 16.86 11.04 -4.04
C PHE A 116 15.83 11.59 -5.05
N TRP A 117 14.58 11.10 -4.99
CA TRP A 117 13.54 11.57 -5.90
C TRP A 117 13.04 12.99 -5.56
N LEU A 118 12.99 13.35 -4.28
CA LEU A 118 12.68 14.72 -3.86
C LEU A 118 13.74 15.71 -4.35
N ASP A 119 15.02 15.34 -4.24
CA ASP A 119 16.16 16.13 -4.77
C ASP A 119 16.10 16.26 -6.31
N LYS A 120 15.49 15.30 -7.01
CA LYS A 120 15.18 15.34 -8.43
C LYS A 120 13.97 16.23 -8.80
N GLY A 121 13.29 16.80 -7.80
CA GLY A 121 12.17 17.73 -8.00
C GLY A 121 10.79 17.08 -8.03
N VAL A 122 10.65 15.80 -7.61
CA VAL A 122 9.35 15.17 -7.43
C VAL A 122 8.55 15.91 -6.35
N ASP A 123 7.28 16.18 -6.63
CA ASP A 123 6.41 16.98 -5.75
C ASP A 123 5.71 16.14 -4.67
N GLY A 124 5.92 14.84 -4.66
CA GLY A 124 5.36 13.95 -3.64
C GLY A 124 5.29 12.50 -4.05
N PHE A 125 4.66 11.70 -3.20
CA PHE A 125 4.59 10.26 -3.38
C PHE A 125 3.17 9.72 -3.24
N ARG A 126 2.82 8.76 -4.12
CA ARG A 126 1.80 7.76 -3.83
C ARG A 126 2.51 6.58 -3.18
N LEU A 127 2.10 6.21 -1.99
CA LEU A 127 2.70 5.12 -1.21
C LEU A 127 1.89 3.85 -1.42
N ASP A 128 2.49 2.91 -2.12
CA ASP A 128 1.90 1.60 -2.38
C ASP A 128 1.70 0.85 -1.07
N THR A 129 0.50 0.31 -0.88
CA THR A 129 0.15 -0.58 0.23
C THR A 129 0.75 -0.14 1.58
N VAL A 130 0.58 1.14 1.92
CA VAL A 130 1.31 1.78 3.04
C VAL A 130 1.07 1.11 4.40
N ASN A 131 0.00 0.37 4.58
CA ASN A 131 -0.31 -0.35 5.81
C ASN A 131 0.29 -1.77 5.88
N TYR A 132 1.10 -2.18 4.88
CA TYR A 132 1.76 -3.49 4.81
C TYR A 132 3.24 -3.47 5.21
N TYR A 133 3.81 -2.34 5.59
CA TYR A 133 5.26 -2.20 5.80
C TYR A 133 5.81 -2.95 7.01
N PHE A 134 4.98 -3.20 8.02
CA PHE A 134 5.39 -3.90 9.24
C PHE A 134 4.50 -5.10 9.52
N HIS A 135 5.13 -6.17 10.01
CA HIS A 135 4.49 -7.39 10.47
C HIS A 135 4.72 -7.59 11.98
N ASP A 136 3.95 -8.45 12.61
CA ASP A 136 4.16 -8.87 14.00
C ASP A 136 5.45 -9.68 14.13
N GLN A 137 6.44 -9.16 14.86
CA GLN A 137 7.73 -9.83 15.10
C GLN A 137 7.61 -11.19 15.82
N LYS A 138 6.49 -11.43 16.53
CA LYS A 138 6.24 -12.72 17.18
C LYS A 138 5.70 -13.77 16.23
N LEU A 139 5.43 -13.41 14.98
CA LEU A 139 4.92 -14.27 13.92
C LEU A 139 3.67 -15.06 14.34
N ARG A 140 2.76 -14.44 15.10
CA ARG A 140 1.53 -15.06 15.56
C ARG A 140 0.58 -15.39 14.40
N ASP A 141 -0.15 -16.50 14.53
CA ASP A 141 -1.16 -16.87 13.55
C ASP A 141 -2.28 -15.83 13.44
N ASN A 142 -2.66 -15.47 12.22
CA ASN A 142 -3.83 -14.65 11.98
C ASN A 142 -5.11 -15.42 12.36
N PRO A 143 -6.06 -14.79 13.07
CA PRO A 143 -7.35 -15.42 13.36
C PRO A 143 -8.23 -15.46 12.10
N SER A 144 -9.30 -16.26 12.18
CA SER A 144 -10.32 -16.29 11.13
C SER A 144 -10.98 -14.93 10.93
N SER A 145 -11.39 -14.63 9.70
CA SER A 145 -12.12 -13.41 9.35
C SER A 145 -13.43 -13.32 10.14
N PRO A 146 -13.76 -12.18 10.77
CA PRO A 146 -15.06 -11.96 11.39
C PRO A 146 -16.19 -11.74 10.37
N ARG A 147 -15.86 -11.60 9.09
CA ARG A 147 -16.87 -11.43 8.03
C ARG A 147 -17.65 -12.72 7.80
N PHE A 148 -18.96 -12.59 7.79
CA PHE A 148 -19.81 -13.65 7.31
C PHE A 148 -19.94 -13.60 5.78
N TYR A 149 -19.60 -14.70 5.13
CA TYR A 149 -19.77 -14.85 3.68
C TYR A 149 -20.90 -15.87 3.42
N LYS A 150 -21.92 -15.45 2.65
CA LYS A 150 -22.97 -16.37 2.17
C LYS A 150 -22.39 -17.52 1.33
N ARG A 151 -21.29 -17.26 0.63
CA ARG A 151 -20.47 -18.25 -0.08
C ARG A 151 -19.01 -17.96 0.26
N PRO A 152 -18.19 -18.98 0.51
CA PRO A 152 -16.77 -18.78 0.74
C PRO A 152 -16.13 -18.04 -0.43
N PRO A 153 -15.22 -17.07 -0.19
CA PRO A 153 -14.46 -16.43 -1.24
C PRO A 153 -13.53 -17.44 -1.92
N THR A 154 -13.22 -17.22 -3.18
CA THR A 154 -12.28 -18.06 -3.94
C THR A 154 -10.84 -17.89 -3.46
N ASN A 155 -10.50 -16.73 -2.92
CA ASN A 155 -9.20 -16.46 -2.32
C ASN A 155 -9.31 -16.57 -0.79
N LEU A 156 -8.57 -17.52 -0.22
CA LEU A 156 -8.57 -17.79 1.21
C LEU A 156 -8.01 -16.65 2.06
N TYR A 157 -7.26 -15.71 1.47
CA TYR A 157 -6.83 -14.48 2.14
C TYR A 157 -8.00 -13.77 2.84
N TYR A 158 -9.14 -13.70 2.19
CA TYR A 158 -10.34 -13.05 2.75
C TYR A 158 -11.01 -13.85 3.88
N MET A 159 -10.58 -15.09 4.13
CA MET A 159 -11.04 -15.91 5.25
C MET A 159 -10.26 -15.66 6.54
N GLN A 160 -9.19 -14.88 6.47
CA GLN A 160 -8.39 -14.48 7.63
C GLN A 160 -8.59 -12.99 7.97
N ASN A 161 -8.40 -12.65 9.25
CA ASN A 161 -8.23 -11.28 9.71
C ASN A 161 -6.73 -11.01 9.87
N GLN A 162 -6.17 -10.18 9.01
CA GLN A 162 -4.72 -9.99 8.83
C GLN A 162 -4.08 -9.11 9.94
N ILE A 163 -4.53 -9.24 11.21
CA ILE A 163 -4.12 -8.37 12.31
C ILE A 163 -2.65 -8.47 12.70
N TYR A 164 -1.97 -9.53 12.29
CA TYR A 164 -0.55 -9.75 12.57
C TYR A 164 0.34 -9.59 11.34
N ALA A 165 -0.18 -9.81 10.14
CA ALA A 165 0.59 -9.66 8.91
C ALA A 165 0.73 -8.19 8.47
N ILE A 166 -0.27 -7.34 8.77
CA ILE A 166 -0.34 -5.94 8.35
C ILE A 166 -0.83 -5.04 9.49
N ASN A 167 -0.87 -3.73 9.27
CA ASN A 167 -1.42 -2.72 10.22
C ASN A 167 -0.72 -2.67 11.58
N GLN A 168 0.57 -3.01 11.66
CA GLN A 168 1.27 -2.95 12.93
C GLN A 168 1.50 -1.50 13.39
N PRO A 169 1.46 -1.23 14.70
CA PRO A 169 1.56 0.14 15.24
C PRO A 169 2.90 0.81 14.91
N GLU A 170 3.97 0.03 14.74
CA GLU A 170 5.30 0.53 14.37
C GLU A 170 5.30 1.26 13.02
N ASN A 171 4.35 0.93 12.15
CA ASN A 171 4.22 1.54 10.85
C ASN A 171 3.93 3.05 10.93
N ILE A 172 3.16 3.47 11.92
CA ILE A 172 2.88 4.90 12.15
C ILE A 172 4.18 5.68 12.38
N LEU A 173 5.12 5.11 13.15
CA LEU A 173 6.41 5.75 13.41
C LEU A 173 7.24 5.92 12.13
N PHE A 174 7.20 4.93 11.23
CA PHE A 174 7.87 5.04 9.93
C PHE A 174 7.19 6.06 9.01
N VAL A 175 5.87 6.09 8.98
CA VAL A 175 5.09 7.11 8.25
C VAL A 175 5.42 8.52 8.76
N GLU A 176 5.57 8.71 10.07
CA GLU A 176 5.97 9.98 10.66
C GLU A 176 7.41 10.38 10.27
N ARG A 177 8.34 9.40 10.15
CA ARG A 177 9.69 9.65 9.62
C ARG A 177 9.65 10.09 8.16
N LEU A 178 8.86 9.41 7.32
CA LEU A 178 8.69 9.77 5.92
C LEU A 178 8.04 11.16 5.78
N ARG A 179 7.06 11.48 6.63
CA ARG A 179 6.45 12.80 6.67
C ARG A 179 7.46 13.87 7.05
N SER A 180 8.31 13.61 8.03
CA SER A 180 9.38 14.53 8.43
C SER A 180 10.36 14.80 7.29
N LEU A 181 10.69 13.78 6.49
CA LEU A 181 11.49 13.97 5.27
C LEU A 181 10.78 14.84 4.23
N LEU A 182 9.47 14.64 4.01
CA LEU A 182 8.70 15.47 3.08
C LEU A 182 8.63 16.93 3.53
N ASP A 183 8.51 17.16 4.84
CA ASP A 183 8.44 18.50 5.44
C ASP A 183 9.77 19.28 5.37
N GLU A 184 10.90 18.65 4.99
CA GLU A 184 12.16 19.33 4.64
C GLU A 184 12.09 20.05 3.29
N TYR A 185 11.07 19.78 2.48
CA TYR A 185 10.88 20.35 1.15
C TYR A 185 9.59 21.17 1.09
N GLU A 186 9.63 22.27 0.36
CA GLU A 186 8.47 23.13 0.17
C GLU A 186 7.45 22.47 -0.78
N ASP A 187 6.14 22.57 -0.47
CA ASP A 187 5.02 22.09 -1.30
C ASP A 187 5.09 20.61 -1.71
N ARG A 188 5.43 19.72 -0.79
CA ARG A 188 5.40 18.26 -1.02
C ARG A 188 4.15 17.60 -0.43
N THR A 189 3.69 16.54 -1.07
CA THR A 189 2.51 15.80 -0.62
C THR A 189 2.74 14.30 -0.59
N SER A 190 1.88 13.60 0.15
CA SER A 190 1.82 12.13 0.16
C SER A 190 0.39 11.64 0.14
N VAL A 191 0.13 10.61 -0.66
CA VAL A 191 -1.12 9.87 -0.67
C VAL A 191 -0.83 8.40 -0.40
N GLY A 192 -1.46 7.82 0.63
CA GLY A 192 -1.30 6.41 0.97
C GLY A 192 -2.43 5.54 0.43
N GLU A 193 -2.08 4.37 -0.07
CA GLU A 193 -3.04 3.33 -0.38
C GLU A 193 -3.25 2.42 0.84
N ILE A 194 -4.50 2.28 1.27
CA ILE A 194 -4.88 1.44 2.41
C ILE A 194 -5.60 0.19 1.92
N GLY A 195 -4.90 -0.94 2.00
CA GLY A 195 -5.42 -2.26 1.64
C GLY A 195 -5.90 -3.05 2.87
N ASP A 196 -7.02 -2.68 3.46
CA ASP A 196 -7.64 -3.43 4.56
C ASP A 196 -9.11 -3.75 4.23
N ILE A 197 -9.55 -4.96 4.58
CA ILE A 197 -10.91 -5.44 4.28
C ILE A 197 -11.88 -5.35 5.46
N HIS A 198 -11.39 -5.08 6.66
CA HIS A 198 -12.19 -5.07 7.90
C HIS A 198 -12.42 -3.66 8.44
N ARG A 199 -11.37 -2.82 8.43
CA ARG A 199 -11.38 -1.49 9.02
C ARG A 199 -10.73 -0.43 8.13
N PRO A 200 -10.98 -0.42 6.79
CA PRO A 200 -10.22 0.43 5.86
C PRO A 200 -10.35 1.91 6.17
N LEU A 201 -11.52 2.38 6.59
CA LEU A 201 -11.78 3.81 6.83
C LEU A 201 -11.17 4.28 8.15
N GLU A 202 -11.21 3.46 9.19
CA GLU A 202 -10.58 3.75 10.47
C GLU A 202 -9.05 3.80 10.32
N ILE A 203 -8.46 2.88 9.56
CA ILE A 203 -7.02 2.86 9.27
C ILE A 203 -6.65 4.07 8.41
N MET A 204 -7.44 4.37 7.38
CA MET A 204 -7.25 5.55 6.53
C MET A 204 -7.25 6.84 7.37
N ALA A 205 -8.22 6.98 8.29
CA ALA A 205 -8.29 8.10 9.21
C ALA A 205 -7.06 8.15 10.14
N ASP A 206 -6.63 7.01 10.69
CA ASP A 206 -5.47 6.96 11.58
C ASP A 206 -4.17 7.33 10.85
N TYR A 207 -3.98 6.91 9.60
CA TYR A 207 -2.78 7.21 8.81
C TYR A 207 -2.70 8.67 8.32
N THR A 208 -3.79 9.42 8.36
CA THR A 208 -3.86 10.82 7.94
C THR A 208 -4.11 11.80 9.08
N LYS A 209 -4.26 11.29 10.32
CA LYS A 209 -4.58 12.10 11.49
C LYS A 209 -3.45 13.07 11.83
N GLY A 210 -3.83 14.32 12.06
CA GLY A 210 -2.92 15.38 12.49
C GLY A 210 -1.96 15.84 11.40
N LYS A 211 -0.87 16.49 11.82
CA LYS A 211 0.09 17.13 10.90
C LYS A 211 1.39 16.35 10.70
N LYS A 212 1.52 15.16 11.32
CA LYS A 212 2.76 14.38 11.33
C LYS A 212 2.69 13.08 10.53
N ARG A 213 1.51 12.73 10.03
CA ARG A 213 1.25 11.52 9.24
C ARG A 213 1.06 11.89 7.77
N LEU A 214 0.53 10.99 6.96
CA LEU A 214 0.29 11.26 5.55
C LEU A 214 -0.62 12.47 5.35
N HIS A 215 -0.45 13.16 4.23
CA HIS A 215 -1.33 14.28 3.88
C HIS A 215 -2.74 13.79 3.55
N MET A 216 -2.84 12.64 2.87
CA MET A 216 -4.10 12.02 2.51
C MET A 216 -3.92 10.52 2.30
N ALA A 217 -5.02 9.78 2.27
CA ALA A 217 -5.02 8.36 1.94
C ALA A 217 -6.33 7.96 1.25
N TYR A 218 -6.30 6.88 0.48
CA TYR A 218 -7.50 6.25 -0.08
C TYR A 218 -7.57 4.78 0.31
N SER A 219 -8.78 4.22 0.26
CA SER A 219 -9.05 2.82 0.48
C SER A 219 -9.87 2.22 -0.65
N PHE A 220 -10.06 0.91 -0.65
CA PHE A 220 -10.82 0.20 -1.69
C PHE A 220 -12.34 0.24 -1.48
N GLU A 221 -12.86 1.00 -0.48
CA GLU A 221 -14.30 1.04 -0.20
C GLU A 221 -15.16 1.58 -1.35
N LEU A 222 -14.67 2.59 -2.07
CA LEU A 222 -15.36 3.11 -3.25
C LEU A 222 -14.82 2.53 -4.57
N LEU A 223 -13.90 1.57 -4.50
CA LEU A 223 -13.34 0.85 -5.64
C LEU A 223 -14.01 -0.51 -5.89
N ASN A 224 -15.02 -0.90 -5.12
CA ASN A 224 -15.74 -2.17 -5.23
C ASN A 224 -16.89 -2.13 -6.25
N GLU A 225 -17.59 -3.26 -6.42
CA GLU A 225 -18.71 -3.41 -7.35
C GLU A 225 -19.99 -2.66 -6.93
N LYS A 226 -20.05 -2.19 -5.68
CA LYS A 226 -21.24 -1.60 -5.12
C LYS A 226 -21.35 -0.11 -5.45
N PHE A 227 -22.32 0.25 -6.26
CA PHE A 227 -22.67 1.64 -6.54
C PHE A 227 -24.10 1.94 -6.06
N SER A 228 -24.20 2.72 -5.01
CA SER A 228 -25.48 3.24 -4.53
C SER A 228 -25.29 4.52 -3.72
N PRO A 229 -26.27 5.45 -3.69
CA PRO A 229 -26.19 6.66 -2.86
C PRO A 229 -25.95 6.34 -1.38
N THR A 230 -26.62 5.31 -0.86
CA THR A 230 -26.49 4.87 0.54
C THR A 230 -25.07 4.40 0.83
N HIS A 231 -24.47 3.58 -0.05
CA HIS A 231 -23.10 3.09 0.16
C HIS A 231 -22.09 4.24 0.19
N ILE A 232 -22.20 5.20 -0.75
CA ILE A 232 -21.30 6.35 -0.82
C ILE A 232 -21.46 7.22 0.44
N LYS A 233 -22.73 7.54 0.79
CA LYS A 233 -23.04 8.29 2.02
C LYS A 233 -22.45 7.62 3.26
N ASP A 234 -22.74 6.34 3.47
CA ASP A 234 -22.29 5.58 4.64
C ASP A 234 -20.77 5.53 4.72
N THR A 235 -20.06 5.39 3.57
CA THR A 235 -18.60 5.40 3.50
C THR A 235 -18.03 6.74 3.95
N VAL A 236 -18.55 7.85 3.41
CA VAL A 236 -18.10 9.20 3.75
C VAL A 236 -18.39 9.51 5.22
N GLU A 237 -19.61 9.26 5.70
CA GLU A 237 -19.99 9.49 7.10
C GLU A 237 -19.16 8.64 8.07
N LYS A 238 -18.87 7.39 7.72
CA LYS A 238 -18.05 6.50 8.56
C LYS A 238 -16.63 7.00 8.67
N PHE A 239 -16.04 7.51 7.58
CA PHE A 239 -14.70 8.10 7.62
C PHE A 239 -14.65 9.29 8.59
N TYR A 240 -15.53 10.27 8.44
CA TYR A 240 -15.55 11.46 9.28
C TYR A 240 -15.95 11.20 10.75
N LYS A 241 -16.67 10.11 11.02
CA LYS A 241 -16.90 9.63 12.40
C LYS A 241 -15.64 9.03 13.04
N SER A 242 -14.68 8.58 12.23
CA SER A 242 -13.45 7.96 12.72
C SER A 242 -12.40 9.01 13.16
N SER A 243 -12.42 10.22 12.61
CA SER A 243 -11.54 11.32 12.99
C SER A 243 -11.99 12.65 12.37
N ASP A 244 -11.97 13.70 13.20
CA ASP A 244 -12.24 15.09 12.77
C ASP A 244 -10.99 15.79 12.20
N ASP A 245 -9.81 15.18 12.32
CA ASP A 245 -8.51 15.77 11.94
C ASP A 245 -7.76 14.84 10.96
N SER A 246 -8.50 14.28 10.01
CA SER A 246 -7.97 13.39 8.98
C SER A 246 -8.44 13.84 7.60
N TRP A 247 -7.64 13.56 6.56
CA TRP A 247 -7.96 13.99 5.20
C TRP A 247 -8.06 12.81 4.22
N PRO A 248 -9.22 12.56 3.61
CA PRO A 248 -9.41 11.49 2.65
C PRO A 248 -8.93 11.88 1.26
N CYS A 249 -8.54 10.88 0.47
CA CYS A 249 -8.46 10.95 -0.97
C CYS A 249 -9.49 9.98 -1.55
N TRP A 250 -10.56 10.49 -2.15
CA TRP A 250 -11.62 9.65 -2.70
C TRP A 250 -11.26 9.16 -4.09
N SER A 251 -11.40 7.88 -4.33
CA SER A 251 -11.11 7.29 -5.63
C SER A 251 -12.21 6.33 -6.07
N PHE A 252 -12.71 6.49 -7.30
CA PHE A 252 -13.64 5.55 -7.93
C PHE A 252 -12.93 4.59 -8.90
N SER A 253 -11.67 4.83 -9.20
CA SER A 253 -10.85 3.97 -10.06
C SER A 253 -9.38 4.09 -9.70
N ASN A 254 -8.65 2.99 -9.86
CA ASN A 254 -7.19 2.95 -9.88
C ASN A 254 -6.72 1.98 -10.99
N HIS A 255 -5.42 1.69 -11.05
CA HIS A 255 -4.84 0.80 -12.05
C HIS A 255 -5.06 -0.70 -11.77
N ASP A 256 -5.46 -1.08 -10.53
CA ASP A 256 -5.65 -2.48 -10.12
C ASP A 256 -7.03 -3.03 -10.44
N ILE A 257 -8.01 -2.15 -10.67
CA ILE A 257 -9.40 -2.56 -10.85
C ILE A 257 -10.00 -2.04 -12.15
N THR A 258 -11.06 -2.71 -12.60
CA THR A 258 -11.87 -2.25 -13.73
C THR A 258 -12.39 -0.83 -13.47
N ARG A 259 -12.21 0.08 -14.45
CA ARG A 259 -12.67 1.47 -14.37
C ARG A 259 -14.15 1.55 -14.00
N HIS A 260 -14.51 2.48 -13.12
CA HIS A 260 -15.85 2.58 -12.51
C HIS A 260 -16.99 2.62 -13.53
N VAL A 261 -16.85 3.34 -14.66
CA VAL A 261 -17.90 3.38 -15.71
C VAL A 261 -18.18 1.99 -16.32
N SER A 262 -17.19 1.12 -16.36
CA SER A 262 -17.34 -0.27 -16.82
C SER A 262 -17.76 -1.21 -15.70
N ARG A 263 -17.27 -1.00 -14.49
CA ARG A 263 -17.55 -1.81 -13.29
C ARG A 263 -18.99 -1.60 -12.81
N TRP A 264 -19.46 -0.36 -12.76
CA TRP A 264 -20.79 0.01 -12.29
C TRP A 264 -21.83 0.14 -13.40
N LYS A 265 -21.72 -0.66 -14.44
CA LYS A 265 -22.59 -0.63 -15.62
C LYS A 265 -24.05 -0.28 -15.29
N SER A 266 -24.59 0.70 -16.01
CA SER A 266 -26.02 0.95 -16.08
C SER A 266 -26.51 0.72 -17.51
N ASN A 267 -27.52 -0.13 -17.66
CA ASN A 267 -28.20 -0.32 -18.95
C ASN A 267 -29.24 0.79 -19.23
N GLN A 268 -29.48 1.67 -18.25
CA GLN A 268 -30.51 2.72 -18.31
C GLN A 268 -29.96 4.09 -18.71
N ILE A 269 -28.63 4.29 -18.59
CA ILE A 269 -27.96 5.57 -18.83
C ILE A 269 -26.83 5.36 -19.82
N SER A 270 -26.63 6.29 -20.76
CA SER A 270 -25.46 6.21 -21.66
C SER A 270 -24.15 6.32 -20.87
N ARG A 271 -23.09 5.70 -21.39
CA ARG A 271 -21.76 5.71 -20.74
C ARG A 271 -21.23 7.12 -20.49
N GLU A 272 -21.51 8.04 -21.43
CA GLU A 272 -21.08 9.43 -21.31
C GLU A 272 -21.78 10.15 -20.16
N TYR A 273 -23.10 10.03 -20.08
CA TYR A 273 -23.85 10.63 -18.97
C TYR A 273 -23.49 10.02 -17.63
N PHE A 274 -23.25 8.71 -17.60
CA PHE A 274 -22.82 8.03 -16.37
C PHE A 274 -21.41 8.49 -15.93
N ALA A 275 -20.48 8.67 -16.86
CA ALA A 275 -19.17 9.22 -16.56
C ALA A 275 -19.26 10.64 -16.01
N LYS A 276 -20.09 11.50 -16.60
CA LYS A 276 -20.33 12.87 -16.09
C LYS A 276 -20.96 12.87 -14.70
N LEU A 277 -21.94 11.99 -14.46
CA LEU A 277 -22.57 11.84 -13.13
C LEU A 277 -21.55 11.44 -12.07
N THR A 278 -20.76 10.40 -12.34
CA THR A 278 -19.77 9.91 -11.37
C THR A 278 -18.64 10.89 -11.15
N CYS A 279 -18.22 11.62 -12.18
CA CYS A 279 -17.24 12.71 -12.05
C CYS A 279 -17.80 13.85 -11.17
N ALA A 280 -19.02 14.31 -11.44
CA ALA A 280 -19.65 15.35 -10.63
C ALA A 280 -19.80 14.92 -9.16
N LEU A 281 -20.20 13.68 -8.93
CA LEU A 281 -20.31 13.11 -7.59
C LEU A 281 -18.97 13.10 -6.87
N LEU A 282 -17.91 12.57 -7.52
CA LEU A 282 -16.58 12.50 -6.93
C LEU A 282 -16.07 13.90 -6.55
N LEU A 283 -16.21 14.87 -7.46
CA LEU A 283 -15.81 16.26 -7.27
C LEU A 283 -16.64 17.02 -6.22
N SER A 284 -17.80 16.48 -5.81
CA SER A 284 -18.66 17.09 -4.78
C SER A 284 -18.35 16.61 -3.37
N LEU A 285 -17.53 15.58 -3.23
CA LEU A 285 -17.13 15.05 -1.92
C LEU A 285 -16.05 15.95 -1.29
N GLU A 286 -16.16 16.19 0.01
CA GLU A 286 -15.10 16.84 0.76
C GLU A 286 -13.88 15.93 0.84
N GLY A 287 -12.68 16.45 0.49
CA GLY A 287 -11.43 15.68 0.44
C GLY A 287 -10.65 15.93 -0.84
N SER A 288 -9.58 15.17 -1.04
CA SER A 288 -8.84 15.09 -2.30
C SER A 288 -9.40 14.00 -3.21
N ILE A 289 -8.99 14.01 -4.48
CA ILE A 289 -9.41 13.05 -5.50
C ILE A 289 -8.18 12.40 -6.10
#